data_a51ecd755fee76d40a4a5ba00b54d1da
#
_entry.id   a51ecd755fee76d40a4a5ba00b54d1da
#
_cell.length_a   1.000
_cell.length_b   1.000
_cell.length_c   1.000
_cell.angle_alpha   90.00
_cell.angle_beta   90.00
_cell.angle_gamma   90.00
#
_symmetry.space_group_name_H-M   'P 1'
#
loop_
_entity.id
_entity.type
_entity.pdbx_description
1 polymer ?
#
loop_
_entity_poly.entity_id
_entity_poly.type
_entity_poly.pdbx_seq_one_letter_code
_entity_poly.pdbx_strand_id
1 'polypeptide(L)'
;MLARTIETAPALVAMTVPPATVMATIARALLGDEPHGRRIGNVTLHPHQTSALGRIRESLNRHHGALLCDEVGLGKTYVALAVSATYEAVTVVAPAALREMWRTALKATGITAEFISIESLGRGGAPERRRAFLIVDEAHHFRNSCTRRYVALAHMCTLTPVLLLTATPLHNSRDDVAALAALFLGSGAYRMTDADLARLTVRRVAMNGTGTQNIPVLEHSPPRVVIAQEAILDSILSIPPPVPPRDGSVATQLVIHGLVRQWASSGAALTAALKRRIARSQSLLESLDAGRYPTTDELATWVYMGDAVQLAFGDLLVPENVPPSSLASSLRDHVDALTALLIHARNIDDTALIAYIREIRDTHPDERMVAFSCYAETAESLYRALRHDGHVALLTARGALIATGPVSRAEVLAQFDPESPASRNMQGHNSVRLLIATDLLSEGVNLQCASAVIHLERKCT
;
A
#
# COMPACT_ATOMS: atom_id res chain seq x y z
N MET A 1 -37.78 21.72 63.33
CA MET A 1 -36.38 21.82 63.77
C MET A 1 -35.47 21.09 62.83
N LEU A 2 -35.75 21.13 61.55
CA LEU A 2 -34.98 20.44 60.44
C LEU A 2 -34.64 21.37 59.30
N ALA A 3 -34.89 22.69 59.44
CA ALA A 3 -34.65 23.65 58.34
C ALA A 3 -33.42 24.57 58.55
N ARG A 4 -32.57 24.29 59.52
CA ARG A 4 -31.43 25.17 59.86
C ARG A 4 -30.06 24.53 59.69
N THR A 5 -29.94 23.31 59.14
CA THR A 5 -28.65 22.63 59.02
C THR A 5 -28.13 22.57 57.56
N ILE A 6 -28.81 23.24 56.65
CA ILE A 6 -28.38 23.23 55.20
C ILE A 6 -27.66 24.54 54.79
N GLU A 7 -27.61 25.54 55.68
CA GLU A 7 -27.04 26.87 55.32
C GLU A 7 -25.54 27.04 55.59
N THR A 8 -24.82 26.03 56.00
CA THR A 8 -23.36 26.14 56.26
C THR A 8 -22.53 25.06 55.64
N ALA A 9 -23.02 24.41 54.59
CA ALA A 9 -22.10 23.64 53.72
C ALA A 9 -21.26 24.65 52.89
N PRO A 10 -19.90 24.60 52.98
CA PRO A 10 -19.09 25.43 52.13
C PRO A 10 -19.48 25.15 50.67
N ALA A 11 -19.68 26.20 49.88
CA ALA A 11 -19.95 26.10 48.48
C ALA A 11 -18.88 25.18 47.86
N LEU A 12 -19.25 23.96 47.50
CA LEU A 12 -18.44 23.10 46.66
C LEU A 12 -18.28 23.87 45.35
N VAL A 13 -17.16 24.57 45.23
CA VAL A 13 -16.70 25.08 43.94
C VAL A 13 -16.58 23.84 43.05
N ALA A 14 -17.59 23.61 42.26
CA ALA A 14 -17.56 22.55 41.25
C ALA A 14 -16.42 22.86 40.32
N MET A 15 -15.23 22.36 40.60
CA MET A 15 -14.15 22.31 39.65
C MET A 15 -14.63 21.41 38.50
N THR A 16 -15.05 22.02 37.41
CA THR A 16 -15.40 21.29 36.21
C THR A 16 -14.11 20.68 35.65
N VAL A 17 -13.91 19.42 35.98
CA VAL A 17 -12.79 18.64 35.42
C VAL A 17 -13.18 18.30 33.96
N PRO A 18 -12.32 18.56 32.99
CA PRO A 18 -12.60 18.22 31.59
C PRO A 18 -13.02 16.75 31.45
N PRO A 19 -14.04 16.41 30.67
CA PRO A 19 -14.52 15.04 30.50
C PRO A 19 -13.40 14.05 30.17
N ALA A 20 -12.40 14.48 29.39
CA ALA A 20 -11.22 13.70 29.07
C ALA A 20 -10.39 13.32 30.33
N THR A 21 -10.27 14.21 31.30
CA THR A 21 -9.56 13.95 32.57
C THR A 21 -10.33 12.99 33.46
N VAL A 22 -11.67 13.12 33.50
CA VAL A 22 -12.53 12.19 34.22
C VAL A 22 -12.44 10.80 33.61
N MET A 23 -12.54 10.71 32.30
CA MET A 23 -12.40 9.44 31.57
C MET A 23 -11.02 8.81 31.77
N ALA A 24 -9.93 9.61 31.72
CA ALA A 24 -8.59 9.12 32.00
C ALA A 24 -8.42 8.63 33.44
N THR A 25 -9.07 9.28 34.41
CA THR A 25 -9.04 8.86 35.82
C THR A 25 -9.83 7.56 36.05
N ILE A 26 -11.02 7.45 35.45
CA ILE A 26 -11.83 6.23 35.46
C ILE A 26 -11.09 5.08 34.78
N ALA A 27 -10.52 5.34 33.60
CA ALA A 27 -9.72 4.34 32.87
C ALA A 27 -8.53 3.86 33.72
N ARG A 28 -7.81 4.76 34.39
CA ARG A 28 -6.70 4.43 35.28
C ARG A 28 -7.14 3.63 36.49
N ALA A 29 -8.27 3.97 37.08
CA ALA A 29 -8.83 3.26 38.26
C ALA A 29 -9.35 1.85 37.87
N LEU A 30 -9.92 1.69 36.69
CA LEU A 30 -10.47 0.40 36.23
C LEU A 30 -9.42 -0.51 35.60
N LEU A 31 -8.41 0.06 34.94
CA LEU A 31 -7.38 -0.71 34.21
C LEU A 31 -6.12 -0.95 35.03
N GLY A 32 -6.01 -0.32 36.22
CA GLY A 32 -4.81 -0.32 37.07
C GLY A 32 -3.69 0.54 36.44
N ASP A 33 -2.77 1.00 37.29
CA ASP A 33 -1.48 1.54 36.82
C ASP A 33 -0.66 0.36 36.33
N GLU A 34 -0.73 0.05 35.02
CA GLU A 34 0.25 -0.87 34.43
C GLU A 34 1.64 -0.23 34.56
N PRO A 35 2.63 -0.96 35.09
CA PRO A 35 3.97 -0.41 35.31
C PRO A 35 4.52 0.13 34.01
N HIS A 36 5.09 1.34 34.07
CA HIS A 36 5.78 1.99 32.99
C HIS A 36 6.80 1.03 32.37
N GLY A 37 6.61 0.69 31.09
CA GLY A 37 7.56 -0.12 30.33
C GLY A 37 7.31 -1.62 30.37
N ARG A 38 6.16 -2.10 29.84
CA ARG A 38 5.96 -3.55 29.63
C ARG A 38 7.04 -4.08 28.69
N ARG A 39 7.89 -4.96 29.21
CA ARG A 39 8.96 -5.60 28.46
C ARG A 39 8.46 -6.90 27.82
N ILE A 40 8.82 -7.10 26.52
CA ILE A 40 8.52 -8.32 25.78
C ILE A 40 9.81 -8.78 25.14
N GLY A 41 10.38 -9.85 25.64
CA GLY A 41 11.74 -10.26 25.24
C GLY A 41 12.75 -9.14 25.50
N ASN A 42 13.41 -8.67 24.45
CA ASN A 42 14.39 -7.58 24.51
C ASN A 42 13.80 -6.19 24.21
N VAL A 43 12.47 -6.10 24.01
CA VAL A 43 11.80 -4.86 23.61
C VAL A 43 11.02 -4.30 24.82
N THR A 44 11.21 -3.01 25.10
CA THR A 44 10.44 -2.25 26.08
C THR A 44 9.44 -1.36 25.33
N LEU A 45 8.16 -1.53 25.60
CA LEU A 45 7.11 -0.71 24.97
C LEU A 45 7.11 0.71 25.54
N HIS A 46 6.91 1.67 24.66
CA HIS A 46 6.70 3.05 25.05
C HIS A 46 5.34 3.23 25.76
N PRO A 47 5.15 4.26 26.60
CA PRO A 47 3.89 4.52 27.30
C PRO A 47 2.68 4.60 26.37
N HIS A 48 2.82 5.22 25.20
CA HIS A 48 1.77 5.30 24.19
C HIS A 48 1.41 3.92 23.61
N GLN A 49 2.36 3.01 23.48
CA GLN A 49 2.13 1.64 23.01
C GLN A 49 1.42 0.82 24.07
N THR A 50 1.79 0.98 25.32
CA THR A 50 1.16 0.29 26.46
C THR A 50 -0.32 0.71 26.61
N SER A 51 -0.65 1.99 26.43
CA SER A 51 -2.03 2.47 26.52
C SER A 51 -2.97 1.88 25.46
N ALA A 52 -2.45 1.48 24.28
CA ALA A 52 -3.25 0.82 23.26
C ALA A 52 -3.64 -0.61 23.63
N LEU A 53 -2.82 -1.30 24.43
CA LEU A 53 -3.04 -2.72 24.74
C LEU A 53 -4.38 -2.96 25.44
N GLY A 54 -4.76 -2.09 26.38
CA GLY A 54 -6.04 -2.20 27.11
C GLY A 54 -7.23 -2.13 26.15
N ARG A 55 -7.24 -1.14 25.26
CA ARG A 55 -8.32 -0.96 24.27
C ARG A 55 -8.39 -2.11 23.27
N ILE A 56 -7.23 -2.58 22.79
CA ILE A 56 -7.17 -3.71 21.86
C ILE A 56 -7.70 -4.97 22.52
N ARG A 57 -7.29 -5.26 23.77
CA ARG A 57 -7.76 -6.44 24.52
C ARG A 57 -9.25 -6.37 24.79
N GLU A 58 -9.78 -5.21 25.15
CA GLU A 58 -11.22 -5.02 25.33
C GLU A 58 -11.98 -5.31 24.03
N SER A 59 -11.51 -4.80 22.89
CA SER A 59 -12.12 -5.06 21.59
C SER A 59 -12.05 -6.54 21.20
N LEU A 60 -10.91 -7.20 21.43
CA LEU A 60 -10.73 -8.63 21.18
C LEU A 60 -11.67 -9.49 22.03
N ASN A 61 -11.83 -9.17 23.32
CA ASN A 61 -12.72 -9.89 24.24
C ASN A 61 -14.19 -9.71 23.86
N ARG A 62 -14.59 -8.53 23.40
CA ARG A 62 -15.98 -8.19 23.08
C ARG A 62 -16.39 -8.59 21.67
N HIS A 63 -15.49 -8.47 20.72
CA HIS A 63 -15.77 -8.54 19.28
C HIS A 63 -14.96 -9.62 18.54
N HIS A 64 -14.05 -10.32 19.22
CA HIS A 64 -13.08 -11.23 18.61
C HIS A 64 -12.17 -10.58 17.57
N GLY A 65 -12.13 -9.23 17.52
CA GLY A 65 -11.30 -8.48 16.59
C GLY A 65 -11.04 -7.05 17.03
N ALA A 66 -9.98 -6.46 16.53
CA ALA A 66 -9.64 -5.06 16.73
C ALA A 66 -8.92 -4.47 15.51
N LEU A 67 -9.07 -3.16 15.29
CA LEU A 67 -8.33 -2.40 14.29
C LEU A 67 -7.33 -1.47 14.99
N LEU A 68 -6.05 -1.62 14.72
CA LEU A 68 -5.00 -0.70 15.15
C LEU A 68 -4.59 0.17 13.97
N CYS A 69 -5.00 1.44 14.03
CA CYS A 69 -4.88 2.40 12.94
C CYS A 69 -3.93 3.55 13.26
N ASP A 70 -2.86 3.24 13.98
CA ASP A 70 -1.83 4.22 14.33
C ASP A 70 -1.06 4.69 13.09
N GLU A 71 -0.53 5.91 13.16
CA GLU A 71 0.37 6.43 12.14
C GLU A 71 1.62 5.56 11.95
N VAL A 72 2.28 5.75 10.80
CA VAL A 72 3.55 5.07 10.49
C VAL A 72 4.61 5.48 11.54
N GLY A 73 5.44 4.51 11.95
CA GLY A 73 6.51 4.78 12.93
C GLY A 73 6.11 4.65 14.40
N LEU A 74 4.83 4.56 14.75
CA LEU A 74 4.39 4.40 16.15
C LEU A 74 4.56 2.97 16.71
N GLY A 75 5.18 2.06 15.95
CA GLY A 75 5.53 0.72 16.38
C GLY A 75 4.37 -0.24 16.51
N LYS A 76 3.39 -0.19 15.57
CA LYS A 76 2.24 -1.11 15.49
C LYS A 76 2.64 -2.58 15.62
N THR A 77 3.73 -2.98 15.00
CA THR A 77 4.27 -4.34 15.03
C THR A 77 4.55 -4.82 16.45
N TYR A 78 5.19 -3.99 17.28
CA TYR A 78 5.50 -4.35 18.66
C TYR A 78 4.26 -4.36 19.55
N VAL A 79 3.27 -3.48 19.29
CA VAL A 79 1.97 -3.53 19.98
C VAL A 79 1.24 -4.83 19.63
N ALA A 80 1.22 -5.24 18.37
CA ALA A 80 0.60 -6.49 17.94
C ALA A 80 1.28 -7.71 18.59
N LEU A 81 2.60 -7.73 18.64
CA LEU A 81 3.36 -8.79 19.31
C LEU A 81 3.08 -8.80 20.83
N ALA A 82 2.93 -7.63 21.46
CA ALA A 82 2.55 -7.54 22.88
C ALA A 82 1.18 -8.12 23.18
N VAL A 83 0.23 -7.93 22.28
CA VAL A 83 -1.10 -8.57 22.36
C VAL A 83 -0.97 -10.07 22.16
N SER A 84 -0.21 -10.50 21.16
CA SER A 84 -0.09 -11.91 20.78
C SER A 84 0.66 -12.77 21.81
N ALA A 85 1.43 -12.18 22.73
CA ALA A 85 2.22 -12.88 23.73
C ALA A 85 1.38 -13.78 24.69
N THR A 86 0.06 -13.61 24.71
CA THR A 86 -0.86 -14.43 25.51
C THR A 86 -1.47 -15.62 24.75
N TYR A 87 -1.10 -15.81 23.48
CA TYR A 87 -1.65 -16.86 22.62
C TYR A 87 -0.57 -17.87 22.24
N GLU A 88 -0.93 -19.15 22.21
CA GLU A 88 -0.01 -20.26 21.92
C GLU A 88 0.36 -20.41 20.44
N ALA A 89 -0.55 -20.05 19.53
CA ALA A 89 -0.38 -20.22 18.08
C ALA A 89 -0.72 -18.93 17.35
N VAL A 90 0.30 -18.19 16.98
CA VAL A 90 0.19 -16.89 16.32
C VAL A 90 0.48 -17.04 14.82
N THR A 91 -0.37 -16.44 14.00
CA THR A 91 -0.14 -16.34 12.55
C THR A 91 -0.08 -14.86 12.16
N VAL A 92 0.92 -14.49 11.37
CA VAL A 92 1.07 -13.15 10.79
C VAL A 92 0.79 -13.23 9.31
N VAL A 93 -0.18 -12.44 8.85
CA VAL A 93 -0.49 -12.21 7.43
C VAL A 93 -0.01 -10.81 7.07
N ALA A 94 0.95 -10.69 6.16
CA ALA A 94 1.52 -9.41 5.77
C ALA A 94 2.05 -9.47 4.32
N PRO A 95 2.32 -8.34 3.66
CA PRO A 95 3.04 -8.32 2.39
C PRO A 95 4.36 -9.08 2.46
N ALA A 96 4.71 -9.83 1.41
CA ALA A 96 5.96 -10.60 1.37
C ALA A 96 7.21 -9.73 1.63
N ALA A 97 7.14 -8.46 1.25
CA ALA A 97 8.18 -7.45 1.47
C ALA A 97 8.49 -7.22 2.95
N LEU A 98 7.51 -7.42 3.85
CA LEU A 98 7.65 -7.22 5.29
C LEU A 98 8.21 -8.44 6.03
N ARG A 99 8.45 -9.56 5.36
CA ARG A 99 8.89 -10.82 5.99
C ARG A 99 10.12 -10.65 6.89
N GLU A 100 11.14 -9.95 6.42
CA GLU A 100 12.39 -9.75 7.18
C GLU A 100 12.18 -8.83 8.39
N MET A 101 11.38 -7.80 8.24
CA MET A 101 11.00 -6.90 9.35
C MET A 101 10.26 -7.69 10.44
N TRP A 102 9.27 -8.51 10.06
CA TRP A 102 8.54 -9.36 10.99
C TRP A 102 9.45 -10.40 11.64
N ARG A 103 10.36 -11.04 10.89
CA ARG A 103 11.34 -11.98 11.44
C ARG A 103 12.22 -11.32 12.50
N THR A 104 12.70 -10.11 12.25
CA THR A 104 13.50 -9.34 13.20
C THR A 104 12.72 -8.99 14.45
N ALA A 105 11.47 -8.53 14.31
CA ALA A 105 10.60 -8.19 15.43
C ALA A 105 10.25 -9.42 16.28
N LEU A 106 9.93 -10.55 15.66
CA LEU A 106 9.68 -11.83 16.34
C LEU A 106 10.89 -12.30 17.14
N LYS A 107 12.09 -12.23 16.53
CA LYS A 107 13.35 -12.57 17.23
C LYS A 107 13.61 -11.64 18.42
N ALA A 108 13.37 -10.35 18.27
CA ALA A 108 13.58 -9.36 19.34
C ALA A 108 12.61 -9.56 20.53
N THR A 109 11.38 -9.99 20.25
CA THR A 109 10.35 -10.24 21.27
C THR A 109 10.33 -11.65 21.83
N GLY A 110 11.03 -12.60 21.18
CA GLY A 110 11.00 -14.03 21.56
C GLY A 110 9.69 -14.73 21.25
N ILE A 111 8.82 -14.12 20.44
CA ILE A 111 7.52 -14.70 20.04
C ILE A 111 7.70 -15.54 18.79
N THR A 112 7.06 -16.70 18.77
CA THR A 112 7.01 -17.58 17.60
C THR A 112 5.70 -17.38 16.85
N ALA A 113 5.78 -17.13 15.53
CA ALA A 113 4.60 -17.00 14.67
C ALA A 113 4.85 -17.61 13.29
N GLU A 114 3.79 -18.14 12.68
CA GLU A 114 3.78 -18.51 11.27
C GLU A 114 3.59 -17.25 10.42
N PHE A 115 4.37 -17.10 9.34
CA PHE A 115 4.24 -15.97 8.42
C PHE A 115 3.65 -16.41 7.08
N ILE A 116 2.50 -15.83 6.72
CA ILE A 116 1.80 -16.04 5.45
C ILE A 116 1.84 -14.73 4.66
N SER A 117 2.27 -14.77 3.40
CA SER A 117 2.23 -13.55 2.58
C SER A 117 0.84 -13.31 2.01
N ILE A 118 0.44 -12.02 1.91
CA ILE A 118 -0.85 -11.62 1.31
C ILE A 118 -0.96 -12.14 -0.12
N GLU A 119 0.15 -12.15 -0.86
CA GLU A 119 0.22 -12.61 -2.24
C GLU A 119 -0.05 -14.13 -2.37
N SER A 120 0.23 -14.89 -1.32
CA SER A 120 -0.03 -16.35 -1.31
C SER A 120 -1.49 -16.70 -1.06
N LEU A 121 -2.24 -15.85 -0.37
CA LEU A 121 -3.67 -16.09 -0.08
C LEU A 121 -4.53 -16.19 -1.34
N GLY A 122 -4.15 -15.51 -2.43
CA GLY A 122 -4.89 -15.56 -3.69
C GLY A 122 -4.61 -16.78 -4.58
N ARG A 123 -3.58 -17.59 -4.25
CA ARG A 123 -3.08 -18.67 -5.14
C ARG A 123 -3.50 -20.10 -4.76
N GLY A 124 -4.04 -20.31 -3.60
CA GLY A 124 -4.49 -21.63 -3.20
C GLY A 124 -4.55 -21.87 -1.71
N GLY A 125 -5.68 -21.59 -1.12
CA GLY A 125 -6.08 -22.06 0.20
C GLY A 125 -5.26 -21.55 1.39
N ALA A 126 -5.96 -21.08 2.41
CA ALA A 126 -5.35 -20.87 3.71
C ALA A 126 -4.96 -22.26 4.28
N PRO A 127 -3.75 -22.39 4.87
CA PRO A 127 -3.38 -23.67 5.50
C PRO A 127 -4.37 -24.02 6.61
N GLU A 128 -4.82 -25.27 6.63
CA GLU A 128 -5.74 -25.81 7.66
C GLU A 128 -5.00 -26.05 8.99
N ARG A 129 -4.37 -25.04 9.55
CA ARG A 129 -3.74 -25.16 10.86
C ARG A 129 -4.57 -24.46 11.94
N ARG A 130 -4.62 -25.02 13.13
CA ARG A 130 -5.24 -24.42 14.28
C ARG A 130 -4.49 -23.12 14.64
N ARG A 131 -5.20 -21.98 14.53
CA ARG A 131 -4.68 -20.66 14.89
C ARG A 131 -5.34 -20.24 16.19
N ALA A 132 -4.55 -19.70 17.10
CA ALA A 132 -5.08 -19.13 18.34
C ALA A 132 -5.23 -17.62 18.22
N PHE A 133 -4.41 -16.96 17.36
CA PHE A 133 -4.45 -15.53 17.13
C PHE A 133 -3.93 -15.16 15.74
N LEU A 134 -4.59 -14.22 15.11
CA LEU A 134 -4.24 -13.74 13.76
C LEU A 134 -3.87 -12.26 13.79
N ILE A 135 -2.70 -11.92 13.28
CA ILE A 135 -2.26 -10.55 13.03
C ILE A 135 -2.28 -10.34 11.52
N VAL A 136 -2.94 -9.29 11.06
CA VAL A 136 -2.98 -8.91 9.64
C VAL A 136 -2.37 -7.53 9.50
N ASP A 137 -1.18 -7.46 8.91
CA ASP A 137 -0.50 -6.18 8.66
C ASP A 137 -0.86 -5.64 7.27
N GLU A 138 -0.82 -4.31 7.13
CA GLU A 138 -1.29 -3.59 5.95
C GLU A 138 -2.70 -4.04 5.52
N ALA A 139 -3.60 -4.10 6.52
CA ALA A 139 -4.96 -4.63 6.36
C ALA A 139 -5.77 -3.89 5.29
N HIS A 140 -5.38 -2.67 4.89
CA HIS A 140 -6.01 -1.94 3.80
C HIS A 140 -6.01 -2.70 2.45
N HIS A 141 -5.16 -3.72 2.27
CA HIS A 141 -5.21 -4.62 1.12
C HIS A 141 -6.49 -5.46 1.04
N PHE A 142 -7.24 -5.56 2.13
CA PHE A 142 -8.47 -6.35 2.24
C PHE A 142 -9.76 -5.51 2.26
N ARG A 143 -9.73 -4.28 1.71
CA ARG A 143 -10.93 -3.42 1.61
C ARG A 143 -12.01 -3.95 0.69
N ASN A 144 -11.60 -4.67 -0.36
CA ASN A 144 -12.54 -5.23 -1.34
C ASN A 144 -12.91 -6.67 -0.96
N SER A 145 -14.15 -6.84 -0.47
CA SER A 145 -14.69 -8.14 -0.04
C SER A 145 -14.90 -9.15 -1.18
N CYS A 146 -14.90 -8.70 -2.44
CA CYS A 146 -15.10 -9.57 -3.60
C CYS A 146 -13.81 -10.28 -4.06
N THR A 147 -12.67 -9.99 -3.46
CA THR A 147 -11.39 -10.58 -3.88
C THR A 147 -11.17 -11.97 -3.28
N ARG A 148 -10.53 -12.87 -4.05
CA ARG A 148 -10.17 -14.23 -3.57
C ARG A 148 -9.35 -14.18 -2.28
N ARG A 149 -8.42 -13.24 -2.16
CA ARG A 149 -7.61 -13.05 -0.95
C ARG A 149 -8.43 -12.63 0.26
N TYR A 150 -9.47 -11.79 0.08
CA TYR A 150 -10.39 -11.42 1.18
C TYR A 150 -11.16 -12.64 1.66
N VAL A 151 -11.73 -13.43 0.74
CA VAL A 151 -12.46 -14.66 1.08
C VAL A 151 -11.56 -15.65 1.83
N ALA A 152 -10.33 -15.84 1.37
CA ALA A 152 -9.36 -16.70 2.06
C ALA A 152 -9.04 -16.18 3.47
N LEU A 153 -8.85 -14.86 3.64
CA LEU A 153 -8.64 -14.27 4.96
C LEU A 153 -9.87 -14.39 5.85
N ALA A 154 -11.08 -14.16 5.31
CA ALA A 154 -12.33 -14.30 6.08
C ALA A 154 -12.50 -15.72 6.63
N HIS A 155 -12.15 -16.76 5.86
CA HIS A 155 -12.11 -18.14 6.36
C HIS A 155 -11.10 -18.30 7.51
N MET A 156 -9.93 -17.65 7.45
CA MET A 156 -8.95 -17.69 8.53
C MET A 156 -9.45 -16.99 9.80
N CYS A 157 -10.23 -15.91 9.66
CA CYS A 157 -10.81 -15.15 10.78
C CYS A 157 -11.98 -15.88 11.44
N THR A 158 -12.56 -16.92 10.81
CA THR A 158 -13.66 -17.69 11.39
C THR A 158 -13.20 -18.33 12.71
N LEU A 159 -13.83 -17.96 13.82
CA LEU A 159 -13.52 -18.43 15.19
C LEU A 159 -12.09 -18.14 15.68
N THR A 160 -11.34 -17.27 14.99
CA THR A 160 -9.98 -16.88 15.38
C THR A 160 -9.96 -15.39 15.70
N PRO A 161 -9.55 -14.98 16.91
CA PRO A 161 -9.37 -13.57 17.23
C PRO A 161 -8.35 -12.92 16.29
N VAL A 162 -8.69 -11.74 15.75
CA VAL A 162 -7.87 -11.05 14.74
C VAL A 162 -7.53 -9.63 15.14
N LEU A 163 -6.27 -9.25 14.94
CA LEU A 163 -5.81 -7.87 15.06
C LEU A 163 -5.38 -7.37 13.68
N LEU A 164 -6.11 -6.39 13.17
CA LEU A 164 -5.85 -5.75 11.89
C LEU A 164 -5.00 -4.49 12.11
N LEU A 165 -3.88 -4.39 11.42
CA LEU A 165 -2.95 -3.25 11.47
C LEU A 165 -3.02 -2.50 10.15
N THR A 166 -3.20 -1.19 10.20
CA THR A 166 -3.10 -0.31 9.03
C THR A 166 -2.76 1.11 9.45
N ALA A 167 -2.02 1.83 8.63
CA ALA A 167 -1.80 3.25 8.82
C ALA A 167 -2.93 4.10 8.20
N THR A 168 -3.65 3.54 7.24
CA THR A 168 -4.67 4.23 6.42
C THR A 168 -6.01 3.51 6.46
N PRO A 169 -6.76 3.57 7.59
CA PRO A 169 -8.04 2.87 7.73
C PRO A 169 -9.13 3.45 6.82
N LEU A 170 -9.11 4.75 6.61
CA LEU A 170 -10.04 5.52 5.78
C LEU A 170 -9.27 6.02 4.56
N HIS A 171 -9.38 5.35 3.43
CA HIS A 171 -8.77 5.84 2.20
C HIS A 171 -9.81 6.55 1.32
N ASN A 172 -10.99 5.98 1.12
CA ASN A 172 -11.99 6.53 0.21
C ASN A 172 -13.41 6.51 0.76
N SER A 173 -13.78 5.57 1.65
CA SER A 173 -15.15 5.46 2.11
C SER A 173 -15.29 4.76 3.47
N ARG A 174 -16.48 4.97 4.09
CA ARG A 174 -16.92 4.22 5.26
C ARG A 174 -16.95 2.71 5.01
N ASP A 175 -17.25 2.30 3.79
CA ASP A 175 -17.37 0.90 3.42
C ASP A 175 -16.03 0.16 3.48
N ASP A 176 -14.91 0.86 3.31
CA ASP A 176 -13.57 0.28 3.50
C ASP A 176 -13.36 -0.20 4.95
N VAL A 177 -13.77 0.63 5.93
CA VAL A 177 -13.67 0.25 7.36
C VAL A 177 -14.67 -0.84 7.70
N ALA A 178 -15.88 -0.77 7.15
CA ALA A 178 -16.90 -1.80 7.34
C ALA A 178 -16.46 -3.15 6.78
N ALA A 179 -15.80 -3.18 5.60
CA ALA A 179 -15.24 -4.38 5.03
C ALA A 179 -14.15 -5.01 5.91
N LEU A 180 -13.26 -4.20 6.49
CA LEU A 180 -12.27 -4.68 7.44
C LEU A 180 -12.91 -5.21 8.73
N ALA A 181 -13.88 -4.50 9.29
CA ALA A 181 -14.61 -4.93 10.48
C ALA A 181 -15.43 -6.21 10.22
N ALA A 182 -15.91 -6.41 8.99
CA ALA A 182 -16.66 -7.61 8.61
C ALA A 182 -15.83 -8.89 8.68
N LEU A 183 -14.50 -8.83 8.68
CA LEU A 183 -13.64 -10.01 8.87
C LEU A 183 -13.85 -10.67 10.23
N PHE A 184 -14.30 -9.94 11.27
CA PHE A 184 -14.55 -10.48 12.60
C PHE A 184 -15.98 -10.25 13.12
N LEU A 185 -16.75 -9.32 12.55
CA LEU A 185 -18.14 -9.06 12.89
C LEU A 185 -19.13 -9.65 11.88
N GLY A 186 -18.63 -10.16 10.76
CA GLY A 186 -19.48 -10.60 9.65
C GLY A 186 -20.27 -9.46 9.02
N SER A 187 -21.41 -9.77 8.40
CA SER A 187 -22.26 -8.78 7.71
C SER A 187 -22.84 -7.70 8.63
N GLY A 188 -22.79 -7.91 9.96
CA GLY A 188 -23.22 -6.92 10.94
C GLY A 188 -22.41 -5.62 10.89
N ALA A 189 -21.15 -5.66 10.47
CA ALA A 189 -20.28 -4.50 10.34
C ALA A 189 -20.86 -3.41 9.42
N TYR A 190 -21.54 -3.77 8.35
CA TYR A 190 -22.13 -2.83 7.39
C TYR A 190 -23.34 -2.07 7.93
N ARG A 191 -23.93 -2.56 9.03
CA ARG A 191 -25.06 -1.93 9.73
C ARG A 191 -24.66 -1.03 10.89
N MET A 192 -23.38 -1.05 11.26
CA MET A 192 -22.85 -0.25 12.38
C MET A 192 -22.87 1.23 12.02
N THR A 193 -23.03 2.08 13.03
CA THR A 193 -22.87 3.53 12.86
C THR A 193 -21.38 3.91 12.80
N ASP A 194 -21.08 5.11 12.33
CA ASP A 194 -19.68 5.62 12.31
C ASP A 194 -19.10 5.69 13.73
N ALA A 195 -19.94 5.99 14.72
CA ALA A 195 -19.55 6.01 16.13
C ALA A 195 -19.18 4.61 16.63
N ASP A 196 -19.87 3.56 16.18
CA ASP A 196 -19.56 2.19 16.57
C ASP A 196 -18.27 1.70 15.87
N LEU A 197 -18.10 1.98 14.59
CA LEU A 197 -16.85 1.69 13.85
C LEU A 197 -15.64 2.41 14.47
N ALA A 198 -15.82 3.66 14.90
CA ALA A 198 -14.78 4.41 15.59
C ALA A 198 -14.38 3.79 16.93
N ARG A 199 -15.30 3.13 17.65
CA ARG A 199 -15.00 2.42 18.92
C ARG A 199 -14.16 1.16 18.69
N LEU A 200 -14.31 0.49 17.55
CA LEU A 200 -13.51 -0.67 17.16
C LEU A 200 -12.07 -0.28 16.77
N THR A 201 -11.88 0.99 16.44
CA THR A 201 -10.62 1.50 15.90
C THR A 201 -9.79 2.11 17.04
N VAL A 202 -8.59 1.58 17.23
CA VAL A 202 -7.57 2.18 18.09
C VAL A 202 -6.68 3.03 17.19
N ARG A 203 -6.84 4.35 17.25
CA ARG A 203 -6.04 5.30 16.46
C ARG A 203 -5.34 6.27 17.38
N ARG A 204 -4.06 6.44 17.16
CA ARG A 204 -3.24 7.48 17.79
C ARG A 204 -2.56 8.28 16.71
N VAL A 205 -2.53 9.57 16.92
CA VAL A 205 -1.78 10.52 16.11
C VAL A 205 -0.53 10.86 16.91
N ALA A 206 0.62 10.98 16.28
CA ALA A 206 1.83 11.44 16.94
C ALA A 206 1.54 12.83 17.52
N MET A 207 1.35 12.91 18.86
CA MET A 207 1.18 14.19 19.50
C MET A 207 2.52 14.92 19.43
N ASN A 208 2.53 16.10 18.82
CA ASN A 208 3.64 17.04 18.84
C ASN A 208 3.88 17.48 20.30
N GLY A 209 4.64 16.69 21.03
CA GLY A 209 4.97 16.99 22.43
C GLY A 209 6.18 16.18 22.87
N THR A 210 7.33 16.84 22.99
CA THR A 210 8.62 16.42 23.59
C THR A 210 9.57 15.60 22.69
N GLY A 211 9.56 15.86 21.41
CA GLY A 211 10.67 15.53 20.53
C GLY A 211 10.44 16.34 19.27
N THR A 212 11.23 17.35 19.08
CA THR A 212 11.27 18.14 17.85
C THR A 212 11.69 17.24 16.68
N GLN A 213 10.79 16.38 16.20
CA GLN A 213 10.84 16.00 14.81
C GLN A 213 10.40 17.27 14.08
N ASN A 214 11.35 18.00 13.53
CA ASN A 214 11.08 18.95 12.49
C ASN A 214 10.32 18.18 11.41
N ILE A 215 9.00 18.34 11.38
CA ILE A 215 8.21 17.91 10.22
C ILE A 215 8.75 18.80 9.11
N PRO A 216 9.44 18.25 8.11
CA PRO A 216 9.97 19.06 7.03
C PRO A 216 8.81 19.82 6.40
N VAL A 217 8.99 21.11 6.18
CA VAL A 217 8.03 21.92 5.43
C VAL A 217 7.99 21.32 4.04
N LEU A 218 6.84 20.78 3.66
CA LEU A 218 6.63 20.25 2.31
C LEU A 218 6.57 21.44 1.35
N GLU A 219 7.68 21.74 0.71
CA GLU A 219 7.69 22.62 -0.44
C GLU A 219 7.12 21.88 -1.65
N HIS A 220 5.92 22.24 -2.05
CA HIS A 220 5.32 21.72 -3.27
C HIS A 220 5.85 22.53 -4.47
N SER A 221 6.78 21.96 -5.20
CA SER A 221 7.08 22.47 -6.55
C SER A 221 5.88 22.21 -7.48
N PRO A 222 5.41 23.23 -8.19
CA PRO A 222 4.32 23.05 -9.14
C PRO A 222 4.74 22.03 -10.22
N PRO A 223 3.83 21.16 -10.65
CA PRO A 223 4.15 20.17 -11.68
C PRO A 223 4.53 20.91 -12.97
N ARG A 224 5.68 20.58 -13.53
CA ARG A 224 6.01 21.01 -14.91
C ARG A 224 5.17 20.21 -15.88
N VAL A 225 4.26 20.85 -16.57
CA VAL A 225 3.49 20.24 -17.66
C VAL A 225 4.30 20.42 -18.93
N VAL A 226 4.85 19.32 -19.47
CA VAL A 226 5.45 19.31 -20.80
C VAL A 226 4.36 18.91 -21.80
N ILE A 227 3.72 19.89 -22.42
CA ILE A 227 2.74 19.67 -23.49
C ILE A 227 3.52 19.60 -24.79
N ALA A 228 3.99 18.43 -25.17
CA ALA A 228 4.78 18.31 -26.38
C ALA A 228 4.32 17.21 -27.35
N GLN A 229 3.19 16.55 -27.14
CA GLN A 229 2.83 15.39 -27.98
C GLN A 229 1.32 15.18 -28.11
N GLU A 230 0.57 16.20 -28.54
CA GLU A 230 -0.88 16.12 -28.79
C GLU A 230 -1.23 14.97 -29.73
N ALA A 231 -0.43 14.73 -30.77
CA ALA A 231 -0.62 13.65 -31.72
C ALA A 231 -0.60 12.24 -31.11
N ILE A 232 0.16 12.04 -30.03
CA ILE A 232 0.17 10.75 -29.31
C ILE A 232 -1.10 10.60 -28.49
N LEU A 233 -1.53 11.68 -27.83
CA LEU A 233 -2.78 11.67 -27.08
C LEU A 233 -3.97 11.36 -28.00
N ASP A 234 -4.07 12.02 -29.15
CA ASP A 234 -5.11 11.77 -30.13
C ASP A 234 -5.08 10.31 -30.63
N SER A 235 -3.89 9.79 -30.86
CA SER A 235 -3.72 8.38 -31.24
C SER A 235 -4.17 7.42 -30.13
N ILE A 236 -3.89 7.71 -28.87
CA ILE A 236 -4.37 6.91 -27.71
C ILE A 236 -5.90 6.97 -27.62
N LEU A 237 -6.47 8.17 -27.76
CA LEU A 237 -7.92 8.37 -27.64
C LEU A 237 -8.72 7.70 -28.77
N SER A 238 -8.11 7.48 -29.92
CA SER A 238 -8.73 6.84 -31.10
C SER A 238 -8.58 5.32 -31.15
N ILE A 239 -7.94 4.69 -30.14
CA ILE A 239 -7.76 3.23 -30.12
C ILE A 239 -9.10 2.51 -30.04
N PRO A 240 -9.42 1.60 -31.00
CA PRO A 240 -10.65 0.83 -30.94
C PRO A 240 -10.60 -0.19 -29.77
N PRO A 241 -11.77 -0.58 -29.23
CA PRO A 241 -11.82 -1.55 -28.15
C PRO A 241 -11.33 -2.93 -28.61
N PRO A 242 -10.64 -3.70 -27.74
CA PRO A 242 -10.16 -5.05 -28.07
C PRO A 242 -11.31 -6.07 -28.17
N VAL A 243 -12.46 -5.77 -27.55
CA VAL A 243 -13.67 -6.59 -27.56
C VAL A 243 -14.83 -5.70 -27.93
N PRO A 244 -15.80 -6.17 -28.77
CA PRO A 244 -16.99 -5.39 -29.08
C PRO A 244 -17.69 -4.95 -27.81
N PRO A 245 -18.01 -3.65 -27.63
CA PRO A 245 -18.63 -3.15 -26.40
C PRO A 245 -20.06 -3.68 -26.27
N ARG A 246 -20.46 -4.03 -25.03
CA ARG A 246 -21.83 -4.45 -24.72
C ARG A 246 -22.81 -3.28 -24.77
N ASP A 247 -22.43 -2.15 -24.16
CA ASP A 247 -23.15 -0.86 -24.18
C ASP A 247 -22.10 0.25 -24.13
N GLY A 248 -21.65 0.66 -25.31
CA GLY A 248 -20.71 1.75 -25.59
C GLY A 248 -19.89 2.28 -24.43
N SER A 249 -18.62 2.05 -24.44
CA SER A 249 -17.62 2.98 -23.91
C SER A 249 -16.84 2.66 -22.62
N VAL A 250 -17.38 2.08 -21.57
CA VAL A 250 -16.66 1.98 -20.27
C VAL A 250 -15.37 1.14 -20.38
N ALA A 251 -15.42 0.00 -21.07
CA ALA A 251 -14.26 -0.87 -21.25
C ALA A 251 -13.16 -0.19 -22.07
N THR A 252 -13.55 0.51 -23.14
CA THR A 252 -12.63 1.30 -23.98
C THR A 252 -12.00 2.43 -23.17
N GLN A 253 -12.77 3.14 -22.38
CA GLN A 253 -12.29 4.25 -21.54
C GLN A 253 -11.24 3.78 -20.53
N LEU A 254 -11.37 2.58 -19.97
CA LEU A 254 -10.37 2.02 -19.04
C LEU A 254 -9.05 1.70 -19.74
N VAL A 255 -9.10 1.14 -20.94
CA VAL A 255 -7.88 0.88 -21.74
C VAL A 255 -7.19 2.20 -22.08
N ILE A 256 -7.94 3.18 -22.57
CA ILE A 256 -7.46 4.51 -22.89
C ILE A 256 -6.87 5.17 -21.66
N HIS A 257 -7.58 5.19 -20.55
CA HIS A 257 -7.10 5.76 -19.28
C HIS A 257 -5.77 5.12 -18.82
N GLY A 258 -5.67 3.79 -18.92
CA GLY A 258 -4.44 3.06 -18.61
C GLY A 258 -3.27 3.51 -19.49
N LEU A 259 -3.47 3.62 -20.79
CA LEU A 259 -2.44 4.06 -21.75
C LEU A 259 -2.05 5.53 -21.56
N VAL A 260 -3.02 6.41 -21.28
CA VAL A 260 -2.76 7.83 -20.97
C VAL A 260 -1.89 7.95 -19.70
N ARG A 261 -2.18 7.18 -18.65
CA ARG A 261 -1.35 7.19 -17.44
C ARG A 261 0.07 6.70 -17.71
N GLN A 262 0.24 5.64 -18.51
CA GLN A 262 1.54 5.12 -18.86
C GLN A 262 2.33 6.12 -19.72
N TRP A 263 1.68 6.77 -20.70
CA TRP A 263 2.26 7.84 -21.47
C TRP A 263 2.67 9.05 -20.63
N ALA A 264 1.81 9.46 -19.69
CA ALA A 264 2.10 10.56 -18.77
C ALA A 264 3.26 10.25 -17.80
N SER A 265 3.58 8.97 -17.61
CA SER A 265 4.73 8.55 -16.80
C SER A 265 6.02 8.60 -17.60
N SER A 266 6.08 7.89 -18.73
CA SER A 266 7.26 7.92 -19.63
C SER A 266 6.99 7.23 -20.96
N GLY A 267 7.80 7.54 -21.98
CA GLY A 267 7.83 6.81 -23.25
C GLY A 267 8.19 5.33 -23.08
N ALA A 268 9.03 5.01 -22.10
CA ALA A 268 9.39 3.64 -21.76
C ALA A 268 8.18 2.85 -21.21
N ALA A 269 7.38 3.44 -20.32
CA ALA A 269 6.19 2.81 -19.75
C ALA A 269 5.12 2.57 -20.83
N LEU A 270 4.82 3.58 -21.66
CA LEU A 270 3.89 3.44 -22.79
C LEU A 270 4.36 2.35 -23.75
N THR A 271 5.61 2.39 -24.19
CA THR A 271 6.19 1.40 -25.13
C THR A 271 6.06 -0.03 -24.58
N ALA A 272 6.37 -0.25 -23.33
CA ALA A 272 6.27 -1.55 -22.69
C ALA A 272 4.81 -2.03 -22.59
N ALA A 273 3.89 -1.13 -22.26
CA ALA A 273 2.46 -1.43 -22.19
C ALA A 273 1.90 -1.83 -23.55
N LEU A 274 2.21 -1.06 -24.59
CA LEU A 274 1.79 -1.36 -25.97
C LEU A 274 2.29 -2.73 -26.40
N LYS A 275 3.58 -3.05 -26.18
CA LYS A 275 4.16 -4.37 -26.52
C LYS A 275 3.42 -5.51 -25.78
N ARG A 276 3.14 -5.35 -24.49
CA ARG A 276 2.40 -6.37 -23.72
C ARG A 276 0.99 -6.57 -24.25
N ARG A 277 0.28 -5.49 -24.58
CA ARG A 277 -1.08 -5.55 -25.12
C ARG A 277 -1.11 -6.20 -26.50
N ILE A 278 -0.20 -5.81 -27.40
CA ILE A 278 -0.08 -6.42 -28.73
C ILE A 278 0.17 -7.93 -28.59
N ALA A 279 1.17 -8.34 -27.81
CA ALA A 279 1.49 -9.75 -27.64
C ALA A 279 0.31 -10.58 -27.10
N ARG A 280 -0.44 -10.03 -26.15
CA ARG A 280 -1.65 -10.70 -25.60
C ARG A 280 -2.75 -10.82 -26.65
N SER A 281 -3.04 -9.74 -27.37
CA SER A 281 -4.08 -9.74 -28.40
C SER A 281 -3.72 -10.69 -29.54
N GLN A 282 -2.45 -10.77 -29.93
CA GLN A 282 -1.96 -11.72 -30.92
C GLN A 282 -2.12 -13.18 -30.47
N SER A 283 -1.74 -13.49 -29.21
CA SER A 283 -1.92 -14.83 -28.63
C SER A 283 -3.39 -15.24 -28.54
N LEU A 284 -4.29 -14.27 -28.32
CA LEU A 284 -5.74 -14.51 -28.37
C LEU A 284 -6.23 -14.79 -29.79
N LEU A 285 -5.75 -14.05 -30.78
CA LEU A 285 -6.05 -14.30 -32.20
C LEU A 285 -5.59 -15.69 -32.62
N GLU A 286 -4.37 -16.10 -32.25
CA GLU A 286 -3.85 -17.46 -32.52
C GLU A 286 -4.74 -18.55 -31.89
N SER A 287 -5.27 -18.31 -30.65
CA SER A 287 -6.22 -19.24 -30.01
C SER A 287 -7.54 -19.35 -30.78
N LEU A 288 -8.06 -18.23 -31.28
CA LEU A 288 -9.28 -18.21 -32.10
C LEU A 288 -9.10 -18.92 -33.42
N ASP A 289 -7.97 -18.69 -34.09
CA ASP A 289 -7.61 -19.34 -35.36
C ASP A 289 -7.42 -20.86 -35.17
N ALA A 290 -6.99 -21.30 -33.99
CA ALA A 290 -6.92 -22.72 -33.62
C ALA A 290 -8.28 -23.31 -33.20
N GLY A 291 -9.37 -22.56 -33.29
CA GLY A 291 -10.73 -23.01 -32.93
C GLY A 291 -11.02 -23.05 -31.43
N ARG A 292 -10.14 -22.51 -30.60
CA ARG A 292 -10.37 -22.41 -29.15
C ARG A 292 -10.96 -21.04 -28.81
N TYR A 293 -12.20 -21.05 -28.33
CA TYR A 293 -12.85 -19.84 -27.85
C TYR A 293 -12.53 -19.61 -26.36
N PRO A 294 -12.00 -18.43 -25.97
CA PRO A 294 -11.72 -18.14 -24.57
C PRO A 294 -13.01 -17.98 -23.77
N THR A 295 -12.96 -18.33 -22.51
CA THR A 295 -14.06 -18.06 -21.57
C THR A 295 -14.17 -16.57 -21.25
N THR A 296 -15.32 -16.13 -20.71
CA THR A 296 -15.53 -14.73 -20.29
C THR A 296 -14.48 -14.27 -19.28
N ASP A 297 -14.11 -15.14 -18.34
CA ASP A 297 -13.05 -14.88 -17.35
C ASP A 297 -11.67 -14.74 -17.99
N GLU A 298 -11.35 -15.60 -18.98
CA GLU A 298 -10.10 -15.48 -19.75
C GLU A 298 -10.06 -14.17 -20.53
N LEU A 299 -11.14 -13.80 -21.21
CA LEU A 299 -11.25 -12.53 -21.91
C LEU A 299 -11.07 -11.32 -20.98
N ALA A 300 -11.79 -11.31 -19.86
CA ALA A 300 -11.67 -10.25 -18.88
C ALA A 300 -10.23 -10.12 -18.33
N THR A 301 -9.61 -11.28 -18.05
CA THR A 301 -8.22 -11.32 -17.60
C THR A 301 -7.26 -10.80 -18.66
N TRP A 302 -7.45 -11.16 -19.93
CA TRP A 302 -6.57 -10.78 -21.03
C TRP A 302 -6.66 -9.29 -21.38
N VAL A 303 -7.85 -8.75 -21.37
CA VAL A 303 -8.11 -7.33 -21.71
C VAL A 303 -7.59 -6.40 -20.62
N TYR A 304 -7.73 -6.77 -19.34
CA TYR A 304 -7.52 -5.86 -18.22
C TYR A 304 -6.30 -6.19 -17.34
N MET A 305 -5.63 -7.31 -17.56
CA MET A 305 -4.47 -7.71 -16.77
C MET A 305 -3.24 -6.83 -17.04
N GLY A 306 -2.80 -6.09 -16.06
CA GLY A 306 -1.55 -5.31 -16.10
C GLY A 306 -1.70 -3.81 -15.98
N ASP A 307 -2.91 -3.29 -15.92
CA ASP A 307 -3.18 -1.94 -15.44
C ASP A 307 -3.38 -2.01 -13.92
N ALA A 308 -2.87 -1.01 -13.20
CA ALA A 308 -2.95 -0.93 -11.72
C ALA A 308 -4.40 -0.89 -11.17
N VAL A 309 -5.38 -0.90 -12.05
CA VAL A 309 -6.80 -1.01 -11.71
C VAL A 309 -7.17 -2.49 -11.74
N GLN A 310 -7.22 -3.12 -10.57
CA GLN A 310 -7.95 -4.38 -10.38
C GLN A 310 -9.43 -4.08 -10.58
N LEU A 311 -9.93 -4.33 -11.78
CA LEU A 311 -11.35 -4.20 -12.07
C LEU A 311 -12.09 -5.33 -11.33
N ALA A 312 -12.84 -4.94 -10.31
CA ALA A 312 -13.72 -5.84 -9.56
C ALA A 312 -14.88 -6.39 -10.41
N PHE A 313 -15.02 -5.94 -11.66
CA PHE A 313 -16.19 -6.15 -12.51
C PHE A 313 -15.82 -6.58 -13.94
N GLY A 314 -14.76 -7.38 -14.10
CA GLY A 314 -14.36 -7.90 -15.42
C GLY A 314 -15.53 -8.51 -16.20
N ASP A 315 -16.39 -9.26 -15.51
CA ASP A 315 -17.55 -9.94 -16.10
C ASP A 315 -18.62 -8.99 -16.64
N LEU A 316 -18.72 -7.78 -16.12
CA LEU A 316 -19.68 -6.77 -16.61
C LEU A 316 -19.20 -6.05 -17.88
N LEU A 317 -17.91 -6.14 -18.19
CA LEU A 317 -17.30 -5.41 -19.30
C LEU A 317 -17.16 -6.24 -20.57
N VAL A 318 -17.30 -7.57 -20.46
CA VAL A 318 -17.24 -8.48 -21.58
C VAL A 318 -18.64 -9.00 -21.88
N PRO A 319 -19.14 -8.85 -23.12
CA PRO A 319 -20.45 -9.38 -23.51
C PRO A 319 -20.49 -10.91 -23.40
N GLU A 320 -21.57 -11.48 -22.89
CA GLU A 320 -21.85 -12.89 -23.05
C GLU A 320 -22.11 -13.21 -24.53
N ASN A 321 -21.46 -14.24 -25.07
CA ASN A 321 -21.68 -14.75 -26.44
C ASN A 321 -21.26 -13.80 -27.59
N VAL A 322 -20.04 -13.24 -27.56
CA VAL A 322 -19.48 -12.54 -28.73
C VAL A 322 -19.17 -13.56 -29.83
N PRO A 323 -19.65 -13.38 -31.07
CA PRO A 323 -19.27 -14.27 -32.18
C PRO A 323 -17.74 -14.27 -32.41
N PRO A 324 -17.11 -15.44 -32.66
CA PRO A 324 -15.67 -15.54 -32.85
C PRO A 324 -15.13 -14.62 -33.95
N SER A 325 -15.90 -14.47 -35.06
CA SER A 325 -15.53 -13.61 -36.17
C SER A 325 -15.52 -12.12 -35.80
N SER A 326 -16.49 -11.67 -35.00
CA SER A 326 -16.60 -10.30 -34.51
C SER A 326 -15.47 -10.00 -33.52
N LEU A 327 -15.14 -10.93 -32.61
CA LEU A 327 -14.04 -10.79 -31.68
C LEU A 327 -12.70 -10.72 -32.43
N ALA A 328 -12.47 -11.61 -33.42
CA ALA A 328 -11.26 -11.61 -34.21
C ALA A 328 -11.07 -10.31 -35.02
N SER A 329 -12.17 -9.75 -35.57
CA SER A 329 -12.12 -8.45 -36.26
C SER A 329 -11.71 -7.33 -35.30
N SER A 330 -12.42 -7.18 -34.16
CA SER A 330 -12.12 -6.15 -33.15
C SER A 330 -10.68 -6.25 -32.62
N LEU A 331 -10.18 -7.48 -32.43
CA LEU A 331 -8.80 -7.69 -31.98
C LEU A 331 -7.78 -7.27 -33.04
N ARG A 332 -8.04 -7.55 -34.34
CA ARG A 332 -7.14 -7.11 -35.43
C ARG A 332 -7.08 -5.59 -35.50
N ASP A 333 -8.25 -4.93 -35.53
CA ASP A 333 -8.32 -3.46 -35.56
C ASP A 333 -7.59 -2.85 -34.34
N HIS A 334 -7.74 -3.47 -33.15
CA HIS A 334 -7.04 -3.04 -31.93
C HIS A 334 -5.52 -3.22 -32.05
N VAL A 335 -5.05 -4.37 -32.54
CA VAL A 335 -3.60 -4.66 -32.72
C VAL A 335 -2.98 -3.71 -33.74
N ASP A 336 -3.68 -3.42 -34.81
CA ASP A 336 -3.19 -2.51 -35.87
C ASP A 336 -3.03 -1.09 -35.34
N ALA A 337 -4.03 -0.59 -34.57
CA ALA A 337 -3.97 0.72 -33.92
C ALA A 337 -2.85 0.79 -32.87
N LEU A 338 -2.70 -0.25 -32.01
CA LEU A 338 -1.61 -0.31 -31.02
C LEU A 338 -0.23 -0.37 -31.71
N THR A 339 -0.11 -1.09 -32.82
CA THR A 339 1.14 -1.22 -33.57
C THR A 339 1.54 0.12 -34.24
N ALA A 340 0.58 0.83 -34.78
CA ALA A 340 0.81 2.18 -35.33
C ALA A 340 1.27 3.15 -34.22
N LEU A 341 0.59 3.13 -33.07
CA LEU A 341 0.96 3.94 -31.90
C LEU A 341 2.37 3.56 -31.37
N LEU A 342 2.72 2.28 -31.38
CA LEU A 342 4.04 1.82 -30.90
C LEU A 342 5.19 2.39 -31.71
N ILE A 343 4.99 2.63 -33.02
CA ILE A 343 5.99 3.27 -33.88
C ILE A 343 6.25 4.70 -33.41
N HIS A 344 5.20 5.45 -33.10
CA HIS A 344 5.31 6.81 -32.58
C HIS A 344 5.86 6.85 -31.17
N ALA A 345 5.43 5.91 -30.30
CA ALA A 345 5.82 5.85 -28.90
C ALA A 345 7.33 5.59 -28.68
N ARG A 346 8.00 4.94 -29.65
CA ARG A 346 9.45 4.71 -29.60
C ARG A 346 10.27 5.99 -29.68
N ASN A 347 9.70 7.05 -30.24
CA ASN A 347 10.35 8.35 -30.44
C ASN A 347 10.01 9.36 -29.31
N ILE A 348 9.32 8.93 -28.26
CA ILE A 348 9.06 9.78 -27.11
C ILE A 348 10.37 10.03 -26.39
N ASP A 349 10.67 11.31 -26.19
CA ASP A 349 11.87 11.76 -25.52
C ASP A 349 11.57 12.06 -24.04
N ASP A 350 12.16 11.25 -23.15
CA ASP A 350 12.07 11.43 -21.70
C ASP A 350 13.17 12.39 -21.16
N THR A 351 13.92 13.08 -22.04
CA THR A 351 15.06 13.94 -21.66
C THR A 351 14.64 15.05 -20.69
N ALA A 352 13.44 15.61 -20.85
CA ALA A 352 12.93 16.63 -19.96
C ALA A 352 12.76 16.14 -18.51
N LEU A 353 12.29 14.91 -18.32
CA LEU A 353 12.18 14.28 -17.00
C LEU A 353 13.56 14.05 -16.37
N ILE A 354 14.51 13.54 -17.18
CA ILE A 354 15.89 13.30 -16.75
C ILE A 354 16.57 14.61 -16.35
N ALA A 355 16.42 15.67 -17.18
CA ALA A 355 16.96 16.99 -16.89
C ALA A 355 16.39 17.58 -15.59
N TYR A 356 15.10 17.42 -15.38
CA TYR A 356 14.44 17.87 -14.14
C TYR A 356 14.99 17.18 -12.90
N ILE A 357 15.19 15.87 -12.94
CA ILE A 357 15.79 15.13 -11.81
C ILE A 357 17.24 15.57 -11.56
N ARG A 358 18.02 15.85 -12.61
CA ARG A 358 19.37 16.39 -12.46
C ARG A 358 19.35 17.78 -11.83
N GLU A 359 18.47 18.67 -12.27
CA GLU A 359 18.29 20.00 -11.68
C GLU A 359 17.99 19.94 -10.16
N ILE A 360 17.09 19.03 -9.75
CA ILE A 360 16.79 18.85 -8.32
C ILE A 360 18.04 18.36 -7.58
N ARG A 361 18.77 17.39 -8.13
CA ARG A 361 20.00 16.88 -7.49
C ARG A 361 21.09 17.93 -7.38
N ASP A 362 21.26 18.77 -8.39
CA ASP A 362 22.25 19.84 -8.41
C ASP A 362 21.92 20.95 -7.41
N THR A 363 20.62 21.18 -7.18
CA THR A 363 20.15 22.15 -6.17
C THR A 363 20.33 21.61 -4.75
N HIS A 364 20.29 20.28 -4.56
CA HIS A 364 20.36 19.61 -3.25
C HIS A 364 21.45 18.51 -3.23
N PRO A 365 22.73 18.87 -3.40
CA PRO A 365 23.79 17.88 -3.67
C PRO A 365 24.07 16.92 -2.50
N ASP A 366 23.80 17.34 -1.27
CA ASP A 366 24.07 16.55 -0.06
C ASP A 366 22.85 15.81 0.46
N GLU A 367 21.69 16.04 -0.11
CA GLU A 367 20.44 15.45 0.34
C GLU A 367 20.23 14.03 -0.20
N ARG A 368 19.51 13.23 0.59
CA ARG A 368 19.05 11.91 0.18
C ARG A 368 17.64 12.00 -0.35
N MET A 369 17.46 11.55 -1.58
CA MET A 369 16.21 11.67 -2.31
C MET A 369 15.68 10.30 -2.70
N VAL A 370 14.36 10.16 -2.69
CA VAL A 370 13.66 9.01 -3.24
C VAL A 370 12.76 9.47 -4.37
N ALA A 371 12.95 8.90 -5.56
CA ALA A 371 12.07 9.10 -6.70
C ALA A 371 11.15 7.89 -6.87
N PHE A 372 9.85 8.10 -6.69
CA PHE A 372 8.84 7.04 -6.84
C PHE A 372 8.15 7.09 -8.19
N SER A 373 8.02 5.91 -8.82
CA SER A 373 7.21 5.69 -10.00
C SER A 373 6.23 4.53 -9.79
N CYS A 374 5.02 4.66 -10.32
CA CYS A 374 4.06 3.56 -10.38
C CYS A 374 4.49 2.47 -11.38
N TYR A 375 5.39 2.80 -12.32
CA TYR A 375 5.80 1.91 -13.40
C TYR A 375 7.28 1.55 -13.30
N ALA A 376 7.56 0.25 -13.25
CA ALA A 376 8.93 -0.26 -13.19
C ALA A 376 9.76 0.19 -14.42
N GLU A 377 9.13 0.27 -15.58
CA GLU A 377 9.78 0.67 -16.83
C GLU A 377 10.25 2.14 -16.80
N THR A 378 9.47 3.03 -16.17
CA THR A 378 9.88 4.43 -15.92
C THR A 378 11.07 4.48 -14.99
N ALA A 379 10.98 3.77 -13.84
CA ALA A 379 12.07 3.70 -12.87
C ALA A 379 13.36 3.13 -13.50
N GLU A 380 13.26 2.06 -14.29
CA GLU A 380 14.39 1.43 -14.97
C GLU A 380 14.98 2.35 -16.06
N SER A 381 14.13 3.10 -16.79
CA SER A 381 14.58 4.05 -17.81
C SER A 381 15.33 5.21 -17.19
N LEU A 382 14.77 5.80 -16.13
CA LEU A 382 15.40 6.88 -15.40
C LEU A 382 16.74 6.44 -14.78
N TYR A 383 16.78 5.25 -14.16
CA TYR A 383 18.01 4.69 -13.62
C TYR A 383 19.09 4.51 -14.71
N ARG A 384 18.74 3.95 -15.88
CA ARG A 384 19.69 3.78 -17.00
C ARG A 384 20.30 5.10 -17.46
N ALA A 385 19.52 6.18 -17.43
CA ALA A 385 19.97 7.51 -17.81
C ALA A 385 20.85 8.17 -16.74
N LEU A 386 20.58 7.90 -15.44
CA LEU A 386 21.25 8.58 -14.32
C LEU A 386 22.34 7.74 -13.64
N ARG A 387 22.48 6.45 -13.93
CA ARG A 387 23.42 5.56 -13.23
C ARG A 387 24.88 6.01 -13.29
N HIS A 388 25.26 6.76 -14.34
CA HIS A 388 26.61 7.27 -14.54
C HIS A 388 26.87 8.62 -13.84
N ASP A 389 25.80 9.28 -13.35
CA ASP A 389 25.92 10.54 -12.60
C ASP A 389 26.39 10.30 -11.16
N GLY A 390 26.59 9.03 -10.74
CA GLY A 390 27.02 8.63 -9.40
C GLY A 390 25.91 8.68 -8.35
N HIS A 391 26.08 7.91 -7.28
CA HIS A 391 25.18 7.88 -6.10
C HIS A 391 23.73 7.51 -6.39
N VAL A 392 23.44 6.80 -7.48
CA VAL A 392 22.10 6.41 -7.91
C VAL A 392 21.90 4.91 -7.74
N ALA A 393 20.77 4.51 -7.16
CA ALA A 393 20.34 3.12 -7.08
C ALA A 393 18.91 2.97 -7.59
N LEU A 394 18.61 1.77 -8.10
CA LEU A 394 17.26 1.34 -8.47
C LEU A 394 16.79 0.26 -7.51
N LEU A 395 15.54 0.36 -7.08
CA LEU A 395 14.89 -0.64 -6.25
C LEU A 395 13.47 -0.91 -6.75
N THR A 396 13.26 -2.10 -7.31
CA THR A 396 11.98 -2.55 -7.85
C THR A 396 11.58 -3.92 -7.31
N ALA A 397 10.38 -4.38 -7.62
CA ALA A 397 9.96 -5.75 -7.32
C ALA A 397 10.84 -6.82 -8.01
N ARG A 398 11.50 -6.46 -9.13
CA ARG A 398 12.39 -7.35 -9.89
C ARG A 398 13.78 -7.47 -9.30
N GLY A 399 14.17 -6.56 -8.38
CA GLY A 399 15.49 -6.55 -7.74
C GLY A 399 16.01 -5.15 -7.49
N ALA A 400 17.27 -5.08 -7.09
CA ALA A 400 17.98 -3.85 -6.81
C ALA A 400 19.26 -3.74 -7.65
N LEU A 401 19.57 -2.53 -8.12
CA LEU A 401 20.74 -2.23 -8.95
C LEU A 401 21.46 -0.99 -8.42
N ILE A 402 22.79 -1.05 -8.43
CA ILE A 402 23.67 0.11 -8.30
C ILE A 402 24.57 0.19 -9.54
N ALA A 403 25.37 1.25 -9.67
CA ALA A 403 26.20 1.47 -10.85
C ALA A 403 27.11 0.28 -11.19
N THR A 404 27.55 -0.47 -10.20
CA THR A 404 28.42 -1.66 -10.37
C THR A 404 27.66 -2.94 -10.73
N GLY A 405 26.33 -2.97 -10.64
CA GLY A 405 25.50 -4.13 -11.00
C GLY A 405 24.41 -4.47 -10.01
N PRO A 406 23.86 -5.70 -10.10
CA PRO A 406 22.82 -6.18 -9.21
C PRO A 406 23.35 -6.39 -7.78
N VAL A 407 22.54 -5.98 -6.81
CA VAL A 407 22.82 -6.13 -5.38
C VAL A 407 21.55 -6.56 -4.63
N SER A 408 21.69 -6.93 -3.37
CA SER A 408 20.54 -7.25 -2.55
C SER A 408 19.75 -5.97 -2.18
N ARG A 409 18.43 -6.11 -1.94
CA ARG A 409 17.57 -5.02 -1.45
C ARG A 409 18.13 -4.44 -0.14
N ALA A 410 18.56 -5.32 0.79
CA ALA A 410 19.11 -4.91 2.07
C ALA A 410 20.39 -4.07 1.91
N GLU A 411 21.23 -4.41 0.94
CA GLU A 411 22.45 -3.69 0.65
C GLU A 411 22.20 -2.28 0.11
N VAL A 412 21.26 -2.11 -0.83
CA VAL A 412 20.88 -0.78 -1.32
C VAL A 412 20.35 0.09 -0.20
N LEU A 413 19.46 -0.46 0.65
CA LEU A 413 18.91 0.27 1.79
C LEU A 413 19.98 0.63 2.83
N ALA A 414 20.92 -0.28 3.08
CA ALA A 414 22.04 -0.01 3.97
C ALA A 414 22.99 1.06 3.41
N GLN A 415 23.18 1.15 2.09
CA GLN A 415 23.96 2.21 1.45
C GLN A 415 23.21 3.54 1.40
N PHE A 416 21.87 3.50 1.39
CA PHE A 416 21.02 4.69 1.42
C PHE A 416 20.87 5.26 2.85
N ASP A 417 20.98 4.45 3.91
CA ASP A 417 20.90 4.89 5.29
C ASP A 417 22.26 5.41 5.79
N PRO A 418 22.39 6.70 6.18
CA PRO A 418 23.67 7.28 6.65
C PRO A 418 24.15 6.67 7.97
N GLU A 419 23.24 6.18 8.79
CA GLU A 419 23.58 5.59 10.10
C GLU A 419 23.99 4.13 10.02
N SER A 420 23.76 3.49 8.88
CA SER A 420 24.12 2.10 8.65
C SER A 420 25.65 1.90 8.72
N PRO A 421 26.13 0.82 9.36
CA PRO A 421 27.55 0.46 9.34
C PRO A 421 28.12 0.31 7.92
N ALA A 422 27.30 -0.15 6.97
CA ALA A 422 27.68 -0.25 5.56
C ALA A 422 27.95 1.12 4.94
N SER A 423 27.13 2.13 5.25
CA SER A 423 27.32 3.50 4.76
C SER A 423 28.52 4.18 5.39
N ARG A 424 28.77 3.96 6.68
CA ARG A 424 29.91 4.54 7.43
C ARG A 424 31.25 4.02 6.96
N ASN A 425 31.33 2.76 6.52
CA ASN A 425 32.55 2.12 6.03
C ASN A 425 32.87 2.47 4.57
N MET A 426 31.88 2.96 3.82
CA MET A 426 32.06 3.45 2.46
C MET A 426 32.48 4.91 2.50
N GLN A 427 33.78 5.18 2.50
CA GLN A 427 34.35 6.54 2.42
C GLN A 427 33.77 7.27 1.19
N GLY A 428 32.75 8.08 1.40
CA GLY A 428 32.29 9.20 0.54
C GLY A 428 31.84 8.88 -0.90
N HIS A 429 32.42 7.91 -1.58
CA HIS A 429 32.25 7.75 -3.04
C HIS A 429 31.18 6.74 -3.47
N ASN A 430 30.68 5.89 -2.56
CA ASN A 430 29.71 4.82 -2.91
C ASN A 430 28.38 4.87 -2.14
N SER A 431 28.10 5.93 -1.38
CA SER A 431 26.80 6.08 -0.72
C SER A 431 25.71 6.43 -1.72
N VAL A 432 24.56 5.76 -1.64
CA VAL A 432 23.39 6.08 -2.45
C VAL A 432 22.75 7.37 -1.94
N ARG A 433 22.55 8.36 -2.83
CA ARG A 433 21.86 9.62 -2.53
C ARG A 433 20.54 9.75 -3.26
N LEU A 434 20.42 9.17 -4.45
CA LEU A 434 19.16 9.06 -5.18
C LEU A 434 18.73 7.59 -5.26
N LEU A 435 17.64 7.25 -4.61
CA LEU A 435 16.98 5.96 -4.70
C LEU A 435 15.78 6.08 -5.64
N ILE A 436 15.84 5.45 -6.79
CA ILE A 436 14.72 5.34 -7.72
C ILE A 436 13.97 4.06 -7.37
N ALA A 437 12.68 4.17 -7.04
CA ALA A 437 11.90 3.03 -6.54
C ALA A 437 10.50 2.97 -7.14
N THR A 438 9.90 1.78 -7.14
CA THR A 438 8.49 1.63 -7.47
C THR A 438 7.62 1.73 -6.22
N ASP A 439 6.37 2.22 -6.34
CA ASP A 439 5.41 2.39 -5.24
C ASP A 439 5.16 1.12 -4.42
N LEU A 440 5.25 -0.06 -5.03
CA LEU A 440 5.16 -1.36 -4.34
C LEU A 440 6.20 -1.54 -3.23
N LEU A 441 7.24 -0.72 -3.21
CA LEU A 441 8.31 -0.76 -2.21
C LEU A 441 8.14 0.30 -1.12
N SER A 442 7.20 1.24 -1.27
CA SER A 442 6.87 2.22 -0.23
C SER A 442 6.29 1.55 1.03
N GLU A 443 5.71 0.36 0.88
CA GLU A 443 5.20 -0.43 1.98
C GLU A 443 6.33 -1.30 2.56
N GLY A 444 6.72 -1.00 3.81
CA GLY A 444 7.68 -1.81 4.57
C GLY A 444 9.15 -1.53 4.36
N VAL A 445 9.50 -0.42 3.76
CA VAL A 445 10.86 0.09 3.70
C VAL A 445 10.99 1.31 4.59
N ASN A 446 11.99 1.30 5.49
CA ASN A 446 12.31 2.48 6.26
C ASN A 446 13.13 3.45 5.38
N LEU A 447 12.48 4.51 4.92
CA LEU A 447 13.08 5.57 4.12
C LEU A 447 13.12 6.91 4.88
N GLN A 448 13.03 6.87 6.22
CA GLN A 448 13.02 8.08 7.07
C GLN A 448 14.29 8.92 6.96
N CYS A 449 15.35 8.36 6.42
CA CYS A 449 16.58 9.08 6.12
C CYS A 449 16.52 9.93 4.83
N ALA A 450 15.44 9.80 4.04
CA ALA A 450 15.22 10.65 2.87
C ALA A 450 14.76 12.04 3.31
N SER A 451 15.44 13.08 2.83
CA SER A 451 15.08 14.49 3.04
C SER A 451 14.14 15.01 1.96
N ALA A 452 14.11 14.38 0.79
CA ALA A 452 13.22 14.76 -0.30
C ALA A 452 12.57 13.52 -0.96
N VAL A 453 11.30 13.68 -1.35
CA VAL A 453 10.53 12.66 -2.08
C VAL A 453 10.02 13.26 -3.38
N ILE A 454 10.31 12.59 -4.49
CA ILE A 454 9.92 12.98 -5.83
C ILE A 454 8.89 11.97 -6.33
N HIS A 455 7.66 12.39 -6.55
CA HIS A 455 6.65 11.58 -7.23
C HIS A 455 6.71 11.88 -8.73
N LEU A 456 7.08 10.87 -9.52
CA LEU A 456 7.20 11.02 -10.99
C LEU A 456 5.84 11.10 -11.66
N GLU A 457 4.80 10.55 -11.05
CA GLU A 457 3.42 10.65 -11.51
C GLU A 457 2.52 11.23 -10.41
N ARG A 458 1.43 11.89 -10.81
CA ARG A 458 0.36 12.24 -9.88
C ARG A 458 -0.35 10.98 -9.43
N LYS A 459 -0.44 10.72 -8.12
CA LYS A 459 -1.41 9.78 -7.59
C LYS A 459 -2.80 10.33 -7.90
N CYS A 460 -3.56 9.63 -8.74
CA CYS A 460 -5.01 9.87 -8.79
C CYS A 460 -5.59 9.41 -7.45
N THR A 461 -5.92 10.38 -6.60
CA THR A 461 -6.70 10.18 -5.37
C THR A 461 -8.14 9.90 -5.72
#